data_dcd6ff903067c3e0d48c35459f14e459
#
_entry.id   dcd6ff903067c3e0d48c35459f14e459
#
_cell.length_a   1.000
_cell.length_b   1.000
_cell.length_c   1.000
_cell.angle_alpha   90.00
_cell.angle_beta   90.00
_cell.angle_gamma   90.00
#
_symmetry.space_group_name_H-M   'P 1'
#
loop_
_entity.id
_entity.type
_entity.pdbx_description
1 polymer ?
#
loop_
_entity_poly.entity_id
_entity_poly.type
_entity_poly.pdbx_seq_one_letter_code
_entity_poly.pdbx_strand_id
1 'polypeptide(L)'
;NKAILEKIKMCGVVGLGGATFPAHVKLCPPPGKKADCLILNGAECEPYLTSDYRIMLERSKEIVVGAAIMKQVLGGCPAVIGIEENKPEAIKAMTAAVAELQATAKGYEGISVMTLKKKYPQGGEKQLIDAVMKRQVKSMGLPIDVGAVVQNVATSLAVYEAVQKNIPLITNVMTITGDCLLMENQHNYKFRIGMPLSYIAEVAGGIPEKAVKIISGGPMMGKAIANLDAT
;
A
#
# COMPACT_ATOMS: atom_id res chain seq x y z
N ASN A 1 7.94 -15.73 14.70
CA ASN A 1 7.97 -14.35 14.15
C ASN A 1 9.32 -14.02 13.51
N LYS A 2 10.48 -14.40 14.13
CA LYS A 2 11.81 -14.10 13.59
C LYS A 2 12.01 -14.62 12.16
N ALA A 3 11.59 -15.87 11.88
CA ALA A 3 11.68 -16.46 10.54
C ALA A 3 10.84 -15.70 9.49
N ILE A 4 9.65 -15.19 9.87
CA ILE A 4 8.80 -14.41 8.99
C ILE A 4 9.47 -13.07 8.66
N LEU A 5 10.02 -12.37 9.66
CA LEU A 5 10.75 -11.11 9.45
C LEU A 5 11.97 -11.29 8.55
N GLU A 6 12.73 -12.37 8.76
CA GLU A 6 13.88 -12.68 7.91
C GLU A 6 13.44 -12.98 6.47
N LYS A 7 12.33 -13.69 6.28
CA LYS A 7 11.78 -13.95 4.96
C LYS A 7 11.36 -12.67 4.23
N ILE A 8 10.66 -11.76 4.92
CA ILE A 8 10.26 -10.45 4.39
C ILE A 8 11.52 -9.65 3.98
N LYS A 9 12.56 -9.67 4.82
CA LYS A 9 13.85 -9.01 4.54
C LYS A 9 14.55 -9.61 3.32
N MET A 10 14.71 -10.94 3.28
CA MET A 10 15.37 -11.65 2.17
C MET A 10 14.64 -11.47 0.84
N CYS A 11 13.32 -11.35 0.86
CA CYS A 11 12.52 -11.05 -0.33
C CYS A 11 12.51 -9.56 -0.71
N GLY A 12 13.26 -8.71 0.00
CA GLY A 12 13.41 -7.29 -0.32
C GLY A 12 12.14 -6.47 -0.17
N VAL A 13 11.19 -6.88 0.68
CA VAL A 13 9.90 -6.19 0.79
C VAL A 13 10.08 -4.82 1.44
N VAL A 14 9.73 -3.78 0.70
CA VAL A 14 9.70 -2.38 1.13
C VAL A 14 8.28 -1.82 1.06
N GLY A 15 8.07 -0.66 1.68
CA GLY A 15 6.81 0.05 1.61
C GLY A 15 6.51 0.54 0.19
N LEU A 16 5.35 0.16 -0.35
CA LEU A 16 4.89 0.52 -1.69
C LEU A 16 3.96 1.74 -1.73
N GLY A 17 3.80 2.41 -0.58
CA GLY A 17 3.04 3.67 -0.48
C GLY A 17 3.86 4.94 -0.72
N GLY A 18 5.03 4.84 -1.36
CA GLY A 18 5.87 5.97 -1.79
C GLY A 18 7.22 6.11 -1.07
N ALA A 19 7.33 5.82 0.22
CA ALA A 19 8.55 6.05 1.00
C ALA A 19 9.61 4.94 0.89
N THR A 20 9.30 3.80 0.32
CA THR A 20 10.19 2.62 0.16
C THR A 20 10.91 2.16 1.45
N PHE A 21 10.33 2.45 2.61
CA PHE A 21 10.91 2.07 3.90
C PHE A 21 10.85 0.53 4.09
N PRO A 22 11.91 -0.12 4.58
CA PRO A 22 11.95 -1.58 4.72
C PRO A 22 10.83 -2.12 5.62
N ALA A 23 9.98 -3.01 5.08
CA ALA A 23 8.80 -3.49 5.78
C ALA A 23 9.16 -4.30 7.04
N HIS A 24 10.23 -5.10 7.00
CA HIS A 24 10.70 -5.88 8.15
C HIS A 24 11.12 -5.00 9.33
N VAL A 25 11.67 -3.81 9.09
CA VAL A 25 12.05 -2.85 10.14
C VAL A 25 10.79 -2.27 10.79
N LYS A 26 9.82 -1.85 9.97
CA LYS A 26 8.55 -1.29 10.44
C LYS A 26 7.72 -2.30 11.25
N LEU A 27 7.88 -3.60 10.95
CA LEU A 27 7.23 -4.71 11.66
C LEU A 27 8.00 -5.19 12.90
N CYS A 28 9.12 -4.56 13.24
CA CYS A 28 9.92 -4.85 14.44
C CYS A 28 9.95 -3.63 15.36
N PRO A 29 8.92 -3.42 16.21
CA PRO A 29 8.90 -2.29 17.13
C PRO A 29 10.16 -2.26 18.01
N PRO A 30 10.69 -1.06 18.32
CA PRO A 30 11.83 -0.90 19.21
C PRO A 30 11.56 -1.49 20.61
N PRO A 31 12.60 -1.86 21.36
CA PRO A 31 12.46 -2.32 22.75
C PRO A 31 11.61 -1.36 23.59
N GLY A 32 10.67 -1.92 24.36
CA GLY A 32 9.73 -1.16 25.19
C GLY A 32 8.53 -0.57 24.45
N LYS A 33 8.45 -0.71 23.12
CA LYS A 33 7.28 -0.30 22.32
C LYS A 33 6.50 -1.53 21.87
N LYS A 34 5.18 -1.37 21.80
CA LYS A 34 4.25 -2.41 21.34
C LYS A 34 3.28 -1.83 20.34
N ALA A 35 2.93 -2.60 19.33
CA ALA A 35 1.85 -2.25 18.42
C ALA A 35 0.50 -2.59 19.05
N ASP A 36 -0.38 -1.60 19.13
CA ASP A 36 -1.77 -1.76 19.56
C ASP A 36 -2.69 -2.01 18.37
N CYS A 37 -2.29 -1.50 17.18
CA CYS A 37 -3.06 -1.66 15.95
C CYS A 37 -2.14 -1.66 14.73
N LEU A 38 -2.38 -2.60 13.82
CA LEU A 38 -1.88 -2.56 12.45
C LEU A 38 -2.91 -1.85 11.58
N ILE A 39 -2.51 -0.82 10.85
CA ILE A 39 -3.38 -0.12 9.91
C ILE A 39 -2.89 -0.37 8.49
N LEU A 40 -3.74 -0.93 7.64
CA LEU A 40 -3.50 -1.00 6.21
C LEU A 40 -4.10 0.22 5.52
N ASN A 41 -3.24 0.98 4.89
CA ASN A 41 -3.60 2.17 4.12
C ASN A 41 -4.07 1.76 2.72
N GLY A 42 -5.37 1.77 2.49
CA GLY A 42 -6.05 1.62 1.21
C GLY A 42 -6.80 2.89 0.80
N ALA A 43 -6.48 4.04 1.42
CA ALA A 43 -7.14 5.31 1.10
C ALA A 43 -6.86 5.76 -0.34
N GLU A 44 -5.57 5.67 -0.79
CA GLU A 44 -5.14 6.10 -2.13
C GLU A 44 -5.70 7.49 -2.48
N CYS A 45 -5.32 8.48 -1.64
CA CYS A 45 -5.85 9.84 -1.75
C CYS A 45 -5.17 10.69 -2.84
N GLU A 46 -4.08 10.23 -3.46
CA GLU A 46 -3.47 10.94 -4.60
C GLU A 46 -4.43 10.95 -5.79
N PRO A 47 -4.76 12.13 -6.35
CA PRO A 47 -5.63 12.23 -7.51
C PRO A 47 -5.10 11.43 -8.70
N TYR A 48 -5.99 10.84 -9.47
CA TYR A 48 -5.74 10.04 -10.67
C TYR A 48 -5.06 8.68 -10.45
N LEU A 49 -4.51 8.38 -9.28
CA LEU A 49 -3.94 7.07 -8.96
C LEU A 49 -5.05 6.08 -8.62
N THR A 50 -4.93 4.87 -9.17
CA THR A 50 -5.90 3.77 -8.99
C THR A 50 -5.24 2.41 -8.83
N SER A 51 -3.92 2.36 -8.63
CA SER A 51 -3.15 1.12 -8.50
C SER A 51 -3.55 0.31 -7.26
N ASP A 52 -3.67 0.96 -6.09
CA ASP A 52 -4.09 0.30 -4.86
C ASP A 52 -5.55 -0.14 -4.92
N TYR A 53 -6.43 0.69 -5.50
CA TYR A 53 -7.82 0.36 -5.76
C TYR A 53 -7.94 -0.91 -6.60
N ARG A 54 -7.18 -1.02 -7.69
CA ARG A 54 -7.20 -2.17 -8.57
C ARG A 54 -6.68 -3.43 -7.87
N ILE A 55 -5.60 -3.32 -7.11
CA ILE A 55 -5.05 -4.43 -6.32
C ILE A 55 -6.07 -4.92 -5.28
N MET A 56 -6.78 -4.02 -4.60
CA MET A 56 -7.81 -4.39 -3.63
C MET A 56 -8.98 -5.14 -4.27
N LEU A 57 -9.34 -4.82 -5.52
CA LEU A 57 -10.37 -5.56 -6.27
C LEU A 57 -9.92 -6.95 -6.70
N GLU A 58 -8.71 -7.06 -7.24
CA GLU A 58 -8.22 -8.29 -7.87
C GLU A 58 -7.57 -9.27 -6.88
N ARG A 59 -6.99 -8.76 -5.80
CA ARG A 59 -6.14 -9.53 -4.87
C ARG A 59 -6.56 -9.35 -3.41
N SER A 60 -7.86 -9.15 -3.16
CA SER A 60 -8.39 -8.87 -1.82
C SER A 60 -8.02 -9.92 -0.77
N LYS A 61 -8.15 -11.21 -1.10
CA LYS A 61 -7.83 -12.32 -0.17
C LYS A 61 -6.34 -12.32 0.20
N GLU A 62 -5.47 -12.15 -0.77
CA GLU A 62 -4.03 -12.15 -0.56
C GLU A 62 -3.58 -10.96 0.30
N ILE A 63 -4.22 -9.80 0.14
CA ILE A 63 -3.99 -8.63 1.00
C ILE A 63 -4.38 -8.96 2.44
N VAL A 64 -5.53 -9.59 2.67
CA VAL A 64 -5.97 -9.99 4.02
C VAL A 64 -5.04 -11.04 4.63
N VAL A 65 -4.54 -12.00 3.85
CA VAL A 65 -3.53 -12.96 4.32
C VAL A 65 -2.23 -12.24 4.71
N GLY A 66 -1.77 -11.30 3.90
CA GLY A 66 -0.61 -10.47 4.23
C GLY A 66 -0.81 -9.67 5.53
N ALA A 67 -2.01 -9.12 5.73
CA ALA A 67 -2.39 -8.45 6.99
C ALA A 67 -2.31 -9.40 8.20
N ALA A 68 -2.81 -10.63 8.06
CA ALA A 68 -2.75 -11.64 9.12
C ALA A 68 -1.29 -12.02 9.46
N ILE A 69 -0.42 -12.17 8.46
CA ILE A 69 1.01 -12.43 8.66
C ILE A 69 1.66 -11.27 9.43
N MET A 70 1.43 -10.03 9.03
CA MET A 70 1.99 -8.86 9.71
C MET A 70 1.43 -8.70 11.13
N LYS A 71 0.12 -8.91 11.32
CA LYS A 71 -0.54 -8.95 12.63
C LYS A 71 0.12 -9.98 13.57
N GLN A 72 0.38 -11.19 13.08
CA GLN A 72 1.05 -12.24 13.83
C GLN A 72 2.45 -11.81 14.30
N VAL A 73 3.22 -11.19 13.40
CA VAL A 73 4.57 -10.68 13.70
C VAL A 73 4.52 -9.62 14.80
N LEU A 74 3.51 -8.75 14.77
CA LEU A 74 3.28 -7.68 15.75
C LEU A 74 2.68 -8.17 17.08
N GLY A 75 2.56 -9.49 17.29
CA GLY A 75 2.07 -10.05 18.54
C GLY A 75 0.54 -10.19 18.62
N GLY A 76 -0.15 -10.19 17.49
CA GLY A 76 -1.59 -10.46 17.40
C GLY A 76 -2.50 -9.23 17.63
N CYS A 77 -1.98 -8.01 17.53
CA CYS A 77 -2.80 -6.79 17.63
C CYS A 77 -3.91 -6.78 16.58
N PRO A 78 -5.03 -6.07 16.80
CA PRO A 78 -6.04 -5.84 15.77
C PRO A 78 -5.45 -5.22 14.50
N ALA A 79 -6.07 -5.52 13.35
CA ALA A 79 -5.70 -4.93 12.06
C ALA A 79 -6.92 -4.24 11.41
N VAL A 80 -6.74 -3.01 10.95
CA VAL A 80 -7.78 -2.22 10.30
C VAL A 80 -7.35 -1.84 8.91
N ILE A 81 -8.16 -2.16 7.91
CA ILE A 81 -7.95 -1.79 6.51
C ILE A 81 -8.79 -0.54 6.23
N GLY A 82 -8.16 0.62 6.13
CA GLY A 82 -8.82 1.89 5.89
C GLY A 82 -8.98 2.15 4.40
N ILE A 83 -10.23 2.32 3.92
CA ILE A 83 -10.55 2.56 2.50
C ILE A 83 -11.51 3.76 2.43
N GLU A 84 -11.27 4.70 1.51
CA GLU A 84 -12.15 5.85 1.33
C GLU A 84 -13.52 5.46 0.75
N GLU A 85 -14.56 6.16 1.20
CA GLU A 85 -15.98 5.93 0.81
C GLU A 85 -16.25 6.05 -0.70
N ASN A 86 -15.36 6.71 -1.45
CA ASN A 86 -15.43 6.82 -2.91
C ASN A 86 -14.97 5.55 -3.66
N LYS A 87 -14.62 4.47 -2.92
CA LYS A 87 -14.20 3.17 -3.47
C LYS A 87 -15.12 2.03 -2.97
N PRO A 88 -16.44 2.11 -3.23
CA PRO A 88 -17.41 1.17 -2.65
C PRO A 88 -17.18 -0.29 -3.06
N GLU A 89 -16.71 -0.54 -4.30
CA GLU A 89 -16.40 -1.88 -4.76
C GLU A 89 -15.20 -2.49 -4.01
N ALA A 90 -14.16 -1.69 -3.73
CA ALA A 90 -13.02 -2.14 -2.94
C ALA A 90 -13.41 -2.43 -1.49
N ILE A 91 -14.27 -1.57 -0.89
CA ILE A 91 -14.81 -1.82 0.45
C ILE A 91 -15.57 -3.14 0.47
N LYS A 92 -16.45 -3.38 -0.52
CA LYS A 92 -17.21 -4.62 -0.65
C LYS A 92 -16.31 -5.84 -0.82
N ALA A 93 -15.33 -5.78 -1.74
CA ALA A 93 -14.40 -6.87 -2.02
C ALA A 93 -13.55 -7.23 -0.80
N MET A 94 -12.98 -6.23 -0.14
CA MET A 94 -12.14 -6.42 1.04
C MET A 94 -12.95 -6.93 2.24
N THR A 95 -14.17 -6.41 2.45
CA THR A 95 -15.07 -6.90 3.52
C THR A 95 -15.46 -8.35 3.29
N ALA A 96 -15.80 -8.73 2.07
CA ALA A 96 -16.11 -10.12 1.71
C ALA A 96 -14.91 -11.05 1.94
N ALA A 97 -13.71 -10.63 1.54
CA ALA A 97 -12.48 -11.40 1.75
C ALA A 97 -12.17 -11.60 3.23
N VAL A 98 -12.33 -10.56 4.05
CA VAL A 98 -12.17 -10.67 5.52
C VAL A 98 -13.17 -11.66 6.10
N ALA A 99 -14.46 -11.53 5.77
CA ALA A 99 -15.51 -12.40 6.28
C ALA A 99 -15.30 -13.87 5.89
N GLU A 100 -14.94 -14.15 4.64
CA GLU A 100 -14.67 -15.49 4.14
C GLU A 100 -13.48 -16.13 4.88
N LEU A 101 -12.37 -15.42 5.03
CA LEU A 101 -11.18 -15.95 5.69
C LEU A 101 -11.41 -16.16 7.19
N GLN A 102 -12.16 -15.28 7.85
CA GLN A 102 -12.55 -15.46 9.25
C GLN A 102 -13.47 -16.68 9.47
N ALA A 103 -14.33 -16.99 8.51
CA ALA A 103 -15.23 -18.15 8.57
C ALA A 103 -14.50 -19.48 8.28
N THR A 104 -13.44 -19.46 7.49
CA THR A 104 -12.79 -20.69 6.96
C THR A 104 -11.48 -21.05 7.66
N ALA A 105 -10.83 -20.11 8.35
CA ALA A 105 -9.51 -20.33 8.94
C ALA A 105 -9.28 -19.49 10.20
N LYS A 106 -8.38 -19.97 11.06
CA LYS A 106 -7.91 -19.25 12.26
C LYS A 106 -6.82 -18.23 11.91
N GLY A 107 -6.67 -17.22 12.76
CA GLY A 107 -5.61 -16.20 12.63
C GLY A 107 -6.05 -14.90 11.97
N TYR A 108 -7.27 -14.86 11.45
CA TYR A 108 -7.86 -13.66 10.81
C TYR A 108 -8.76 -12.84 11.75
N GLU A 109 -8.98 -13.32 12.98
CA GLU A 109 -9.78 -12.63 14.00
C GLU A 109 -9.20 -11.23 14.27
N GLY A 110 -10.07 -10.25 14.46
CA GLY A 110 -9.67 -8.86 14.71
C GLY A 110 -9.10 -8.12 13.49
N ILE A 111 -9.25 -8.66 12.27
CA ILE A 111 -9.07 -7.91 11.03
C ILE A 111 -10.42 -7.35 10.61
N SER A 112 -10.46 -6.05 10.27
CA SER A 112 -11.70 -5.36 9.86
C SER A 112 -11.41 -4.36 8.76
N VAL A 113 -12.47 -4.00 8.02
CA VAL A 113 -12.45 -2.92 7.03
C VAL A 113 -13.15 -1.71 7.64
N MET A 114 -12.54 -0.54 7.52
CA MET A 114 -13.11 0.73 7.97
C MET A 114 -13.29 1.67 6.78
N THR A 115 -14.51 2.12 6.56
CA THR A 115 -14.80 3.16 5.58
C THR A 115 -14.36 4.52 6.12
N LEU A 116 -13.53 5.20 5.36
CA LEU A 116 -12.98 6.52 5.67
C LEU A 116 -13.69 7.58 4.83
N LYS A 117 -13.92 8.76 5.41
CA LYS A 117 -14.43 9.90 4.64
C LYS A 117 -13.40 10.33 3.60
N LYS A 118 -13.86 10.70 2.40
CA LYS A 118 -13.00 11.31 1.40
C LYS A 118 -12.52 12.68 1.87
N LYS A 119 -11.25 12.77 2.22
CA LYS A 119 -10.56 13.99 2.67
C LYS A 119 -9.13 14.00 2.11
N TYR A 120 -8.53 15.18 2.06
CA TYR A 120 -7.14 15.32 1.64
C TYR A 120 -6.31 15.93 2.78
N PRO A 121 -5.21 15.29 3.20
CA PRO A 121 -4.68 13.99 2.75
C PRO A 121 -5.10 12.83 3.69
N GLN A 122 -6.23 12.16 3.42
CA GLN A 122 -6.73 11.04 4.26
C GLN A 122 -5.75 9.85 4.33
N GLY A 123 -4.98 9.61 3.25
CA GLY A 123 -3.94 8.59 3.19
C GLY A 123 -2.63 9.00 3.86
N GLY A 124 -2.49 10.23 4.34
CA GLY A 124 -1.34 10.64 5.14
C GLY A 124 -1.25 9.80 6.42
N GLU A 125 -0.06 9.27 6.73
CA GLU A 125 0.13 8.30 7.82
C GLU A 125 -0.43 8.78 9.17
N LYS A 126 -0.16 10.03 9.54
CA LYS A 126 -0.62 10.60 10.82
C LYS A 126 -2.13 10.88 10.83
N GLN A 127 -2.67 11.35 9.71
CA GLN A 127 -4.10 11.60 9.53
C GLN A 127 -4.90 10.28 9.56
N LEU A 128 -4.36 9.23 8.94
CA LEU A 128 -4.96 7.92 8.95
C LEU A 128 -4.98 7.31 10.37
N ILE A 129 -3.89 7.46 11.13
CA ILE A 129 -3.83 7.03 12.54
C ILE A 129 -4.90 7.73 13.37
N ASP A 130 -5.04 9.05 13.23
CA ASP A 130 -6.08 9.80 13.95
C ASP A 130 -7.49 9.36 13.53
N ALA A 131 -7.72 9.14 12.23
CA ALA A 131 -9.01 8.67 11.73
C ALA A 131 -9.39 7.30 12.29
N VAL A 132 -8.44 6.36 12.38
CA VAL A 132 -8.68 4.97 12.80
C VAL A 132 -8.63 4.79 14.31
N MET A 133 -7.60 5.33 14.97
CA MET A 133 -7.33 5.06 16.39
C MET A 133 -7.75 6.21 17.32
N LYS A 134 -8.09 7.38 16.77
CA LYS A 134 -8.34 8.60 17.55
C LYS A 134 -7.14 9.00 18.42
N ARG A 135 -5.94 8.73 17.91
CA ARG A 135 -4.66 9.08 18.56
C ARG A 135 -3.86 9.99 17.66
N GLN A 136 -3.25 11.02 18.24
CA GLN A 136 -2.46 12.00 17.50
C GLN A 136 -0.96 11.73 17.67
N VAL A 137 -0.27 11.54 16.55
CA VAL A 137 1.19 11.44 16.53
C VAL A 137 1.78 12.85 16.62
N LYS A 138 2.57 13.12 17.66
CA LYS A 138 3.24 14.41 17.87
C LYS A 138 4.10 14.82 16.66
N SER A 139 4.37 16.11 16.53
CA SER A 139 5.38 16.58 15.58
C SER A 139 6.70 15.84 15.84
N MET A 140 7.40 15.41 14.78
CA MET A 140 8.61 14.58 14.84
C MET A 140 8.46 13.20 15.51
N GLY A 141 7.27 12.86 16.04
CA GLY A 141 6.99 11.54 16.60
C GLY A 141 6.76 10.47 15.53
N LEU A 142 6.93 9.22 15.92
CA LEU A 142 6.71 8.05 15.08
C LEU A 142 5.33 7.42 15.35
N PRO A 143 4.71 6.74 14.37
CA PRO A 143 3.47 6.01 14.55
C PRO A 143 3.47 5.06 15.75
N ILE A 144 4.58 4.37 15.98
CA ILE A 144 4.73 3.43 17.09
C ILE A 144 4.68 4.11 18.47
N ASP A 145 4.89 5.42 18.57
CA ASP A 145 4.79 6.17 19.83
C ASP A 145 3.35 6.21 20.35
N VAL A 146 2.39 6.04 19.45
CA VAL A 146 0.96 5.92 19.76
C VAL A 146 0.43 4.51 19.54
N GLY A 147 1.32 3.51 19.44
CA GLY A 147 0.96 2.11 19.26
C GLY A 147 0.48 1.74 17.85
N ALA A 148 0.71 2.60 16.86
CA ALA A 148 0.31 2.32 15.47
C ALA A 148 1.46 1.77 14.65
N VAL A 149 1.16 0.79 13.79
CA VAL A 149 2.01 0.39 12.65
C VAL A 149 1.17 0.54 11.39
N VAL A 150 1.63 1.36 10.46
CA VAL A 150 0.91 1.61 9.20
C VAL A 150 1.65 0.97 8.04
N GLN A 151 0.96 0.22 7.21
CA GLN A 151 1.47 -0.36 5.96
C GLN A 151 0.51 -0.07 4.81
N ASN A 152 1.00 0.00 3.59
CA ASN A 152 0.17 0.14 2.41
C ASN A 152 -0.44 -1.22 1.99
N VAL A 153 -1.59 -1.25 1.30
CA VAL A 153 -2.26 -2.49 0.85
C VAL A 153 -1.40 -3.30 -0.14
N ALA A 154 -0.67 -2.64 -1.05
CA ALA A 154 0.25 -3.34 -1.95
C ALA A 154 1.44 -3.94 -1.20
N THR A 155 1.92 -3.29 -0.13
CA THR A 155 2.94 -3.86 0.76
C THR A 155 2.43 -5.12 1.45
N SER A 156 1.15 -5.13 1.86
CA SER A 156 0.52 -6.33 2.44
C SER A 156 0.50 -7.49 1.44
N LEU A 157 0.17 -7.22 0.18
CA LEU A 157 0.24 -8.20 -0.90
C LEU A 157 1.67 -8.72 -1.10
N ALA A 158 2.67 -7.84 -1.10
CA ALA A 158 4.08 -8.23 -1.23
C ALA A 158 4.56 -9.10 -0.05
N VAL A 159 4.08 -8.84 1.17
CA VAL A 159 4.34 -9.70 2.34
C VAL A 159 3.73 -11.08 2.15
N TYR A 160 2.49 -11.18 1.66
CA TYR A 160 1.89 -12.46 1.30
C TYR A 160 2.73 -13.22 0.25
N GLU A 161 3.10 -12.56 -0.83
CA GLU A 161 3.90 -13.16 -1.90
C GLU A 161 5.26 -13.65 -1.40
N ALA A 162 5.93 -12.85 -0.57
CA ALA A 162 7.20 -13.22 0.06
C ALA A 162 7.09 -14.44 0.97
N VAL A 163 6.11 -14.46 1.87
CA VAL A 163 6.03 -15.47 2.94
C VAL A 163 5.34 -16.75 2.45
N GLN A 164 4.25 -16.63 1.70
CA GLN A 164 3.44 -17.78 1.27
C GLN A 164 3.86 -18.35 -0.08
N LYS A 165 4.41 -17.52 -0.97
CA LYS A 165 4.75 -17.91 -2.34
C LYS A 165 6.26 -17.96 -2.59
N ASN A 166 7.09 -17.49 -1.66
CA ASN A 166 8.53 -17.37 -1.84
C ASN A 166 8.93 -16.48 -3.03
N ILE A 167 8.11 -15.47 -3.34
CA ILE A 167 8.32 -14.54 -4.44
C ILE A 167 8.94 -13.26 -3.88
N PRO A 168 10.14 -12.86 -4.30
CA PRO A 168 10.73 -11.58 -3.90
C PRO A 168 10.00 -10.40 -4.54
N LEU A 169 10.12 -9.21 -3.94
CA LEU A 169 9.54 -7.99 -4.48
C LEU A 169 10.33 -7.52 -5.71
N ILE A 170 9.95 -7.99 -6.87
CA ILE A 170 10.56 -7.66 -8.16
C ILE A 170 9.58 -7.02 -9.15
N THR A 171 8.31 -6.88 -8.75
CA THR A 171 7.28 -6.23 -9.58
C THR A 171 6.46 -5.27 -8.76
N ASN A 172 5.95 -4.24 -9.40
CA ASN A 172 5.00 -3.30 -8.81
C ASN A 172 3.90 -2.95 -9.81
N VAL A 173 2.83 -2.31 -9.33
CA VAL A 173 1.77 -1.76 -10.15
C VAL A 173 1.83 -0.24 -10.09
N MET A 174 1.79 0.41 -11.23
CA MET A 174 1.86 1.87 -11.35
C MET A 174 0.73 2.36 -12.24
N THR A 175 0.09 3.44 -11.85
CA THR A 175 -0.86 4.15 -12.69
C THR A 175 -0.10 5.06 -13.65
N ILE A 176 -0.42 4.98 -14.95
CA ILE A 176 0.03 5.95 -15.96
C ILE A 176 -1.21 6.70 -16.43
N THR A 177 -1.19 8.01 -16.30
CA THR A 177 -2.32 8.89 -16.59
C THR A 177 -1.84 10.31 -16.87
N GLY A 178 -2.70 11.16 -17.38
CA GLY A 178 -2.43 12.57 -17.62
C GLY A 178 -3.28 13.15 -18.76
N ASP A 179 -3.50 14.45 -18.74
CA ASP A 179 -4.39 15.14 -19.68
C ASP A 179 -3.96 15.00 -21.14
N CYS A 180 -2.68 14.77 -21.39
CA CYS A 180 -2.16 14.64 -22.75
C CYS A 180 -2.22 13.21 -23.29
N LEU A 181 -2.47 12.20 -22.45
CA LEU A 181 -2.58 10.81 -22.89
C LEU A 181 -3.97 10.49 -23.43
N LEU A 182 -4.03 9.59 -24.43
CA LEU A 182 -5.31 9.03 -24.85
C LEU A 182 -5.93 8.21 -23.73
N MET A 183 -7.24 8.23 -23.60
CA MET A 183 -7.96 7.49 -22.55
C MET A 183 -7.66 6.00 -22.56
N GLU A 184 -7.49 5.43 -23.76
CA GLU A 184 -7.15 4.02 -23.97
C GLU A 184 -5.74 3.64 -23.51
N ASN A 185 -4.89 4.62 -23.18
CA ASN A 185 -3.53 4.43 -22.68
C ASN A 185 -3.42 4.73 -21.17
N GLN A 186 -4.49 5.21 -20.55
CA GLN A 186 -4.53 5.54 -19.13
C GLN A 186 -4.92 4.31 -18.30
N HIS A 187 -3.92 3.55 -17.86
CA HIS A 187 -4.11 2.28 -17.17
C HIS A 187 -3.19 2.09 -15.97
N ASN A 188 -3.45 1.04 -15.21
CA ASN A 188 -2.52 0.50 -14.24
C ASN A 188 -1.66 -0.59 -14.91
N TYR A 189 -0.36 -0.37 -14.91
CA TYR A 189 0.61 -1.27 -15.54
C TYR A 189 1.38 -2.03 -14.46
N LYS A 190 1.49 -3.35 -14.64
CA LYS A 190 2.39 -4.18 -13.83
C LYS A 190 3.75 -4.23 -14.52
N PHE A 191 4.79 -3.78 -13.85
CA PHE A 191 6.14 -3.69 -14.37
C PHE A 191 7.17 -4.30 -13.42
N ARG A 192 8.37 -4.59 -13.91
CA ARG A 192 9.49 -4.99 -13.08
C ARG A 192 10.18 -3.77 -12.48
N ILE A 193 10.52 -3.85 -11.20
CA ILE A 193 11.32 -2.81 -10.53
C ILE A 193 12.69 -2.74 -11.21
N GLY A 194 13.16 -1.53 -11.50
CA GLY A 194 14.39 -1.29 -12.27
C GLY A 194 14.18 -1.19 -13.79
N MET A 195 12.94 -1.28 -14.28
CA MET A 195 12.63 -1.03 -15.68
C MET A 195 12.74 0.47 -15.98
N PRO A 196 13.42 0.88 -17.08
CA PRO A 196 13.52 2.29 -17.45
C PRO A 196 12.15 2.94 -17.67
N LEU A 197 11.96 4.16 -17.17
CA LEU A 197 10.71 4.90 -17.37
C LEU A 197 10.43 5.19 -18.85
N SER A 198 11.46 5.33 -19.67
CA SER A 198 11.33 5.46 -21.12
C SER A 198 10.61 4.27 -21.75
N TYR A 199 10.98 3.05 -21.36
CA TYR A 199 10.33 1.84 -21.84
C TYR A 199 8.88 1.73 -21.35
N ILE A 200 8.63 2.08 -20.08
CA ILE A 200 7.27 2.06 -19.53
C ILE A 200 6.38 3.08 -20.27
N ALA A 201 6.91 4.28 -20.56
CA ALA A 201 6.22 5.30 -21.32
C ALA A 201 5.92 4.83 -22.76
N GLU A 202 6.86 4.16 -23.42
CA GLU A 202 6.68 3.59 -24.76
C GLU A 202 5.53 2.57 -24.77
N VAL A 203 5.51 1.64 -23.82
CA VAL A 203 4.41 0.67 -23.66
C VAL A 203 3.06 1.34 -23.43
N ALA A 204 3.04 2.49 -22.76
CA ALA A 204 1.83 3.31 -22.55
C ALA A 204 1.49 4.23 -23.74
N GLY A 205 2.04 3.99 -24.93
CA GLY A 205 1.75 4.78 -26.13
C GLY A 205 2.62 6.01 -26.36
N GLY A 206 3.71 6.12 -25.60
CA GLY A 206 4.68 7.22 -25.70
C GLY A 206 4.26 8.48 -24.93
N ILE A 207 5.15 9.45 -24.88
CA ILE A 207 4.85 10.79 -24.36
C ILE A 207 4.47 11.69 -25.52
N PRO A 208 3.24 12.24 -25.55
CA PRO A 208 2.83 13.17 -26.60
C PRO A 208 3.69 14.45 -26.61
N GLU A 209 3.96 15.00 -27.81
CA GLU A 209 4.73 16.26 -27.98
C GLU A 209 4.14 17.44 -27.19
N LYS A 210 2.83 17.46 -26.98
CA LYS A 210 2.12 18.48 -26.19
C LYS A 210 2.36 18.37 -24.68
N ALA A 211 3.04 17.33 -24.20
CA ALA A 211 3.33 17.15 -22.77
C ALA A 211 4.37 18.17 -22.31
N VAL A 212 3.97 19.10 -21.46
CA VAL A 212 4.84 20.16 -20.92
C VAL A 212 5.47 19.78 -19.58
N LYS A 213 4.96 18.72 -18.94
CA LYS A 213 5.46 18.26 -17.64
C LYS A 213 5.20 16.77 -17.45
N ILE A 214 6.18 16.09 -16.90
CA ILE A 214 6.10 14.70 -16.46
C ILE A 214 6.29 14.69 -14.94
N ILE A 215 5.38 14.01 -14.24
CA ILE A 215 5.42 13.90 -12.78
C ILE A 215 5.60 12.44 -12.40
N SER A 216 6.66 12.14 -11.67
CA SER A 216 6.85 10.85 -11.02
C SER A 216 6.19 10.89 -9.63
N GLY A 217 5.22 10.02 -9.42
CA GLY A 217 4.30 10.06 -8.28
C GLY A 217 3.00 10.80 -8.61
N GLY A 218 2.19 11.11 -7.62
CA GLY A 218 0.93 11.81 -7.82
C GLY A 218 1.07 13.34 -7.89
N PRO A 219 0.03 14.07 -8.29
CA PRO A 219 0.06 15.52 -8.41
C PRO A 219 0.24 16.25 -7.09
N MET A 220 -0.05 15.62 -5.94
CA MET A 220 0.12 16.23 -4.61
C MET A 220 1.55 16.05 -4.07
N MET A 221 2.11 14.84 -4.14
CA MET A 221 3.39 14.49 -3.53
C MET A 221 4.49 14.16 -4.52
N GLY A 222 4.16 14.02 -5.80
CA GLY A 222 5.11 13.68 -6.86
C GLY A 222 6.08 14.82 -7.19
N LYS A 223 7.12 14.47 -7.92
CA LYS A 223 8.15 15.40 -8.39
C LYS A 223 8.15 15.48 -9.91
N ALA A 224 8.26 16.70 -10.44
CA ALA A 224 8.51 16.88 -11.86
C ALA A 224 9.89 16.30 -12.22
N ILE A 225 9.94 15.55 -13.29
CA ILE A 225 11.18 14.97 -13.85
C ILE A 225 11.45 15.60 -15.23
N ALA A 226 12.74 15.79 -15.53
CA ALA A 226 13.17 16.44 -16.76
C ALA A 226 13.33 15.45 -17.94
N ASN A 227 13.53 14.17 -17.63
CA ASN A 227 13.71 13.09 -18.61
C ASN A 227 13.20 11.75 -18.05
N LEU A 228 13.27 10.71 -18.86
CA LEU A 228 12.84 9.34 -18.53
C LEU A 228 14.02 8.38 -18.31
N ASP A 229 15.20 8.89 -18.01
CA ASP A 229 16.41 8.07 -17.85
C ASP A 229 16.44 7.34 -16.48
N ALA A 230 15.51 7.68 -15.58
CA ALA A 230 15.34 7.02 -14.29
C ALA A 230 14.76 5.60 -14.44
N THR A 231 15.04 4.74 -13.44
CA THR A 231 14.50 3.38 -13.30
C THR A 231 13.67 3.23 -12.03
#